data_a5691d44d87e19eea7c25089e294f447
#
_entry.id   a5691d44d87e19eea7c25089e294f447
#
_cell.length_a   1.000
_cell.length_b   1.000
_cell.length_c   1.000
_cell.angle_alpha   90.00
_cell.angle_beta   90.00
_cell.angle_gamma   90.00
#
_symmetry.space_group_name_H-M   'P 1'
#
loop_
_entity.id
_entity.type
_entity.pdbx_description
1 polymer ?
#
loop_
_entity_poly.entity_id
_entity_poly.type
_entity_poly.pdbx_seq_one_letter_code
_entity_poly.pdbx_strand_id
1 'polypeptide(L)'
;MSTPLLLTAAAIVVVHGLIHLLGFVAYWPLGDVPSLPYKTVLFEGRLEVGAAGMQIFAVLWLFAAIGFVVAVLGFARGADWWIPAIVVITLVSLALTVADWRSARVGAMVDGVLLVALLARGALTLARP
;
A
#
# COMPACT_ATOMS: atom_id res chain seq x y z
N MET A 1 14.24 17.76 7.38
CA MET A 1 12.76 17.85 7.47
C MET A 1 12.37 18.21 8.89
N SER A 2 11.40 19.10 9.08
CA SER A 2 10.89 19.43 10.42
C SER A 2 10.11 18.26 11.01
N THR A 3 10.13 18.10 12.33
CA THR A 3 9.39 17.04 13.05
C THR A 3 7.90 16.99 12.67
N PRO A 4 7.16 18.14 12.57
CA PRO A 4 5.77 18.10 12.14
C PRO A 4 5.56 17.50 10.76
N LEU A 5 6.42 17.77 9.80
CA LEU A 5 6.33 17.21 8.45
C LEU A 5 6.54 15.70 8.43
N LEU A 6 7.47 15.20 9.24
CA LEU A 6 7.71 13.76 9.40
C LEU A 6 6.50 13.05 10.02
N LEU A 7 5.91 13.63 11.07
CA LEU A 7 4.71 13.08 11.71
C LEU A 7 3.52 13.07 10.77
N THR A 8 3.33 14.14 9.99
CA THR A 8 2.27 14.20 8.98
C THR A 8 2.45 13.13 7.91
N ALA A 9 3.68 12.96 7.40
CA ALA A 9 3.97 11.92 6.41
C ALA A 9 3.71 10.52 6.98
N ALA A 10 4.15 10.25 8.21
CA ALA A 10 3.89 8.98 8.89
C ALA A 10 2.39 8.72 9.08
N ALA A 11 1.62 9.73 9.48
CA ALA A 11 0.17 9.62 9.63
C ALA A 11 -0.52 9.30 8.29
N ILE A 12 -0.11 9.95 7.20
CA ILE A 12 -0.64 9.67 5.85
C ILE A 12 -0.35 8.23 5.45
N VAL A 13 0.87 7.74 5.70
CA VAL A 13 1.25 6.34 5.39
C VAL A 13 0.44 5.34 6.21
N VAL A 14 0.19 5.62 7.50
CA VAL A 14 -0.66 4.75 8.33
C VAL A 14 -2.08 4.72 7.80
N VAL A 15 -2.68 5.88 7.51
CA VAL A 15 -4.05 5.96 6.97
C VAL A 15 -4.13 5.23 5.62
N HIS A 16 -3.15 5.43 4.73
CA HIS A 16 -3.08 4.71 3.45
C HIS A 16 -3.01 3.20 3.68
N GLY A 17 -2.16 2.74 4.60
CA GLY A 17 -2.07 1.34 4.96
C GLY A 17 -3.39 0.77 5.51
N LEU A 18 -4.07 1.51 6.40
CA LEU A 18 -5.35 1.07 6.96
C LEU A 18 -6.48 0.98 5.92
N ILE A 19 -6.45 1.81 4.87
CA ILE A 19 -7.40 1.72 3.75
C ILE A 19 -7.30 0.35 3.04
N HIS A 20 -6.14 -0.29 3.04
CA HIS A 20 -5.98 -1.65 2.49
C HIS A 20 -6.82 -2.71 3.22
N LEU A 21 -7.22 -2.48 4.49
CA LEU A 21 -8.15 -3.35 5.18
C LEU A 21 -9.52 -3.42 4.49
N LEU A 22 -9.92 -2.37 3.79
CA LEU A 22 -11.16 -2.37 3.00
C LEU A 22 -11.08 -3.39 1.85
N GLY A 23 -9.92 -3.51 1.20
CA GLY A 23 -9.69 -4.54 0.18
C GLY A 23 -9.76 -5.96 0.74
N PHE A 24 -9.21 -6.18 1.93
CA PHE A 24 -9.36 -7.46 2.62
C PHE A 24 -10.82 -7.78 2.90
N VAL A 25 -11.58 -6.84 3.48
CA VAL A 25 -13.01 -7.04 3.81
C VAL A 25 -13.84 -7.30 2.54
N ALA A 26 -13.59 -6.53 1.47
CA ALA A 26 -14.33 -6.63 0.22
C ALA A 26 -14.07 -7.95 -0.51
N TYR A 27 -12.81 -8.35 -0.64
CA TYR A 27 -12.41 -9.49 -1.49
C TYR A 27 -12.36 -10.82 -0.74
N TRP A 28 -12.41 -10.83 0.59
CA TRP A 28 -12.70 -12.01 1.41
C TRP A 28 -14.21 -12.14 1.74
N PRO A 29 -15.10 -11.58 0.99
CA PRO A 29 -16.49 -11.16 1.19
C PRO A 29 -16.96 -11.15 2.66
N LEU A 30 -16.27 -10.38 3.51
CA LEU A 30 -16.64 -10.20 4.91
C LEU A 30 -17.68 -9.09 5.09
N GLY A 31 -17.83 -8.20 4.11
CA GLY A 31 -18.78 -7.10 4.13
C GLY A 31 -18.80 -6.35 2.80
N ASP A 32 -19.83 -5.52 2.63
CA ASP A 32 -19.98 -4.67 1.46
C ASP A 32 -19.15 -3.40 1.62
N VAL A 33 -18.25 -3.18 0.67
CA VAL A 33 -17.48 -1.94 0.54
C VAL A 33 -17.88 -1.28 -0.79
N PRO A 34 -18.69 -0.21 -0.77
CA PRO A 34 -19.25 0.36 -2.01
C PRO A 34 -18.22 0.79 -3.04
N SER A 35 -17.03 1.26 -2.59
CA SER A 35 -15.93 1.63 -3.47
C SER A 35 -15.14 0.44 -4.02
N LEU A 36 -15.31 -0.75 -3.46
CA LEU A 36 -14.61 -1.98 -3.79
C LEU A 36 -15.61 -3.15 -3.93
N PRO A 37 -16.49 -3.14 -4.95
CA PRO A 37 -17.46 -4.20 -5.12
C PRO A 37 -16.76 -5.56 -5.33
N TYR A 38 -17.30 -6.61 -4.72
CA TYR A 38 -16.77 -7.96 -4.88
C TYR A 38 -16.78 -8.39 -6.35
N LYS A 39 -15.72 -9.04 -6.76
CA LYS A 39 -15.54 -9.56 -8.12
C LYS A 39 -14.57 -10.74 -8.11
N THR A 40 -14.48 -11.47 -9.20
CA THR A 40 -13.57 -12.61 -9.39
C THR A 40 -12.54 -12.35 -10.49
N VAL A 41 -12.49 -11.10 -11.00
CA VAL A 41 -11.64 -10.69 -12.11
C VAL A 41 -10.71 -9.55 -11.71
N LEU A 42 -9.51 -9.54 -12.25
CA LEU A 42 -8.51 -8.51 -12.10
C LEU A 42 -8.16 -7.88 -13.45
N PHE A 43 -7.38 -6.78 -13.45
CA PHE A 43 -6.95 -6.06 -14.65
C PHE A 43 -8.12 -5.74 -15.58
N GLU A 44 -9.19 -5.14 -15.00
CA GLU A 44 -10.41 -4.73 -15.74
C GLU A 44 -11.12 -5.88 -16.48
N GLY A 45 -11.09 -7.08 -15.88
CA GLY A 45 -11.74 -8.27 -16.43
C GLY A 45 -10.85 -9.11 -17.36
N ARG A 46 -9.58 -8.76 -17.52
CA ARG A 46 -8.65 -9.51 -18.36
C ARG A 46 -8.15 -10.80 -17.72
N LEU A 47 -8.20 -10.90 -16.40
CA LEU A 47 -7.73 -12.06 -15.65
C LEU A 47 -8.82 -12.55 -14.72
N GLU A 48 -9.42 -13.70 -15.04
CA GLU A 48 -10.33 -14.42 -14.16
C GLU A 48 -9.53 -15.23 -13.16
N VAL A 49 -9.68 -14.94 -11.86
CA VAL A 49 -8.96 -15.61 -10.77
C VAL A 49 -9.89 -16.49 -9.92
N GLY A 50 -11.20 -16.36 -10.08
CA GLY A 50 -12.21 -17.06 -9.30
C GLY A 50 -12.25 -16.65 -7.83
N ALA A 51 -13.15 -17.28 -7.07
CA ALA A 51 -13.32 -16.96 -5.64
C ALA A 51 -12.06 -17.24 -4.81
N ALA A 52 -11.39 -18.36 -5.05
CA ALA A 52 -10.16 -18.73 -4.34
C ALA A 52 -9.01 -17.74 -4.65
N GLY A 53 -8.86 -17.32 -5.91
CA GLY A 53 -7.88 -16.32 -6.29
C GLY A 53 -8.16 -14.97 -5.65
N MET A 54 -9.43 -14.56 -5.52
CA MET A 54 -9.79 -13.33 -4.82
C MET A 54 -9.54 -13.39 -3.31
N GLN A 55 -9.67 -14.55 -2.68
CA GLN A 55 -9.28 -14.72 -1.28
C GLN A 55 -7.77 -14.54 -1.08
N ILE A 56 -6.94 -15.09 -1.99
CA ILE A 56 -5.49 -14.85 -1.98
C ILE A 56 -5.21 -13.35 -2.18
N PHE A 57 -5.88 -12.72 -3.12
CA PHE A 57 -5.77 -11.29 -3.37
C PHE A 57 -6.13 -10.46 -2.13
N ALA A 58 -7.21 -10.84 -1.41
CA ALA A 58 -7.60 -10.22 -0.14
C ALA A 58 -6.51 -10.34 0.94
N VAL A 59 -5.89 -11.51 1.07
CA VAL A 59 -4.76 -11.70 2.02
C VAL A 59 -3.59 -10.79 1.68
N LEU A 60 -3.30 -10.55 0.40
CA LEU A 60 -2.26 -9.61 0.00
C LEU A 60 -2.61 -8.16 0.37
N TRP A 61 -3.89 -7.77 0.30
CA TRP A 61 -4.35 -6.47 0.81
C TRP A 61 -4.15 -6.35 2.33
N LEU A 62 -4.46 -7.40 3.09
CA LEU A 62 -4.20 -7.44 4.53
C LEU A 62 -2.70 -7.35 4.83
N PHE A 63 -1.88 -8.08 4.07
CA PHE A 63 -0.43 -8.02 4.19
C PHE A 63 0.10 -6.60 3.94
N ALA A 64 -0.41 -5.90 2.92
CA ALA A 64 -0.05 -4.51 2.66
C ALA A 64 -0.43 -3.59 3.84
N ALA A 65 -1.64 -3.74 4.40
CA ALA A 65 -2.06 -2.97 5.58
C ALA A 65 -1.10 -3.13 6.76
N ILE A 66 -0.79 -4.38 7.11
CA ILE A 66 0.14 -4.71 8.20
C ILE A 66 1.54 -4.17 7.90
N GLY A 67 2.01 -4.34 6.67
CA GLY A 67 3.33 -3.91 6.24
C GLY A 67 3.56 -2.40 6.38
N PHE A 68 2.58 -1.57 6.00
CA PHE A 68 2.65 -0.13 6.19
C PHE A 68 2.74 0.26 7.67
N VAL A 69 1.91 -0.35 8.52
CA VAL A 69 1.95 -0.08 9.98
C VAL A 69 3.30 -0.49 10.56
N VAL A 70 3.81 -1.66 10.21
CA VAL A 70 5.12 -2.16 10.67
C VAL A 70 6.25 -1.24 10.21
N ALA A 71 6.24 -0.79 8.95
CA ALA A 71 7.26 0.14 8.44
C ALA A 71 7.25 1.49 9.19
N VAL A 72 6.06 2.03 9.50
CA VAL A 72 5.96 3.28 10.29
C VAL A 72 6.40 3.07 11.74
N LEU A 73 6.13 1.91 12.35
CA LEU A 73 6.64 1.58 13.68
C LEU A 73 8.17 1.45 13.68
N GLY A 74 8.75 0.87 12.63
CA GLY A 74 10.19 0.84 12.41
C GLY A 74 10.79 2.24 12.33
N PHE A 75 10.17 3.12 11.53
CA PHE A 75 10.54 4.53 11.46
C PHE A 75 10.49 5.22 12.82
N ALA A 76 9.40 5.07 13.57
CA ALA A 76 9.21 5.69 14.89
C ALA A 76 10.24 5.23 15.93
N ARG A 77 10.78 4.01 15.79
CA ARG A 77 11.81 3.44 16.63
C ARG A 77 13.24 3.72 16.16
N GLY A 78 13.41 4.39 15.02
CA GLY A 78 14.72 4.64 14.42
C GLY A 78 15.42 3.38 13.92
N ALA A 79 14.66 2.33 13.55
CA ALA A 79 15.22 1.07 13.07
C ALA A 79 15.74 1.21 11.63
N ASP A 80 16.92 0.70 11.31
CA ASP A 80 17.54 0.85 9.98
C ASP A 80 16.75 0.16 8.84
N TRP A 81 15.96 -0.84 9.18
CA TRP A 81 15.19 -1.62 8.21
C TRP A 81 13.89 -0.96 7.72
N TRP A 82 13.46 0.18 8.30
CA TRP A 82 12.17 0.79 7.90
C TRP A 82 12.16 1.27 6.44
N ILE A 83 13.32 1.74 5.91
CA ILE A 83 13.40 2.21 4.52
C ILE A 83 13.17 1.05 3.53
N PRO A 84 13.93 -0.06 3.57
CA PRO A 84 13.64 -1.18 2.69
C PRO A 84 12.24 -1.76 2.91
N ALA A 85 11.74 -1.79 4.14
CA ALA A 85 10.39 -2.28 4.44
C ALA A 85 9.31 -1.44 3.75
N ILE A 86 9.37 -0.10 3.86
CA ILE A 86 8.37 0.76 3.22
C ILE A 86 8.47 0.73 1.69
N VAL A 87 9.66 0.59 1.13
CA VAL A 87 9.83 0.43 -0.33
C VAL A 87 9.16 -0.85 -0.80
N VAL A 88 9.45 -1.98 -0.16
CA VAL A 88 8.88 -3.28 -0.53
C VAL A 88 7.36 -3.27 -0.41
N ILE A 89 6.83 -2.76 0.71
CA ILE A 89 5.38 -2.77 0.90
C ILE A 89 4.66 -1.81 -0.06
N THR A 90 5.27 -0.67 -0.39
CA THR A 90 4.70 0.26 -1.39
C THR A 90 4.69 -0.37 -2.79
N LEU A 91 5.71 -1.14 -3.16
CA LEU A 91 5.71 -1.89 -4.42
C LEU A 91 4.63 -2.97 -4.44
N VAL A 92 4.42 -3.70 -3.35
CA VAL A 92 3.32 -4.66 -3.21
C VAL A 92 1.98 -3.94 -3.34
N SER A 93 1.78 -2.85 -2.61
CA SER A 93 0.56 -2.02 -2.66
C SER A 93 0.30 -1.52 -4.08
N LEU A 94 1.31 -0.99 -4.76
CA LEU A 94 1.18 -0.52 -6.14
C LEU A 94 0.75 -1.66 -7.09
N ALA A 95 1.32 -2.84 -6.94
CA ALA A 95 0.93 -4.00 -7.75
C ALA A 95 -0.55 -4.37 -7.53
N LEU A 96 -1.03 -4.37 -6.27
CA LEU A 96 -2.41 -4.65 -5.92
C LEU A 96 -3.37 -3.59 -6.48
N THR A 97 -3.04 -2.31 -6.31
CA THR A 97 -3.87 -1.19 -6.75
C THR A 97 -3.90 -1.08 -8.28
N VAL A 98 -2.82 -1.41 -8.97
CA VAL A 98 -2.78 -1.50 -10.44
C VAL A 98 -3.60 -2.71 -10.95
N ALA A 99 -3.54 -3.86 -10.26
CA ALA A 99 -4.36 -5.01 -10.62
C ALA A 99 -5.87 -4.72 -10.46
N ASP A 100 -6.22 -3.82 -9.54
CA ASP A 100 -7.58 -3.35 -9.29
C ASP A 100 -7.78 -1.87 -9.70
N TRP A 101 -7.21 -1.45 -10.81
CA TRP A 101 -7.13 -0.06 -11.24
C TRP A 101 -8.46 0.70 -11.16
N ARG A 102 -9.56 0.09 -11.62
CA ARG A 102 -10.87 0.75 -11.65
C ARG A 102 -11.34 1.18 -10.25
N SER A 103 -11.07 0.36 -9.22
CA SER A 103 -11.50 0.63 -7.84
C SER A 103 -10.42 1.33 -7.02
N ALA A 104 -9.14 1.11 -7.31
CA ALA A 104 -8.01 1.47 -6.45
C ALA A 104 -7.02 2.47 -7.08
N ARG A 105 -7.38 3.14 -8.20
CA ARG A 105 -6.48 4.09 -8.90
C ARG A 105 -5.94 5.21 -8.00
N VAL A 106 -6.71 5.68 -7.03
CA VAL A 106 -6.25 6.71 -6.08
C VAL A 106 -5.14 6.14 -5.18
N GLY A 107 -5.28 4.90 -4.73
CA GLY A 107 -4.23 4.18 -4.01
C GLY A 107 -2.94 4.06 -4.83
N ALA A 108 -3.05 3.69 -6.11
CA ALA A 108 -1.91 3.62 -7.02
C ALA A 108 -1.19 4.98 -7.18
N MET A 109 -1.93 6.09 -7.21
CA MET A 109 -1.33 7.44 -7.25
C MET A 109 -0.59 7.76 -5.95
N VAL A 110 -1.14 7.41 -4.79
CA VAL A 110 -0.48 7.59 -3.49
C VAL A 110 0.80 6.77 -3.41
N ASP A 111 0.75 5.50 -3.83
CA ASP A 111 1.93 4.63 -3.89
C ASP A 111 3.02 5.21 -4.82
N GLY A 112 2.62 5.73 -5.98
CA GLY A 112 3.54 6.38 -6.93
C GLY A 112 4.24 7.59 -6.32
N VAL A 113 3.50 8.47 -5.66
CA VAL A 113 4.04 9.64 -4.96
C VAL A 113 5.00 9.20 -3.84
N LEU A 114 4.63 8.19 -3.07
CA LEU A 114 5.45 7.65 -1.99
C LEU A 114 6.78 7.09 -2.52
N LEU A 115 6.75 6.32 -3.60
CA LEU A 115 7.97 5.79 -4.23
C LEU A 115 8.88 6.91 -4.76
N VAL A 116 8.32 7.91 -5.42
CA VAL A 116 9.11 9.06 -5.90
C VAL A 116 9.77 9.79 -4.74
N ALA A 117 9.05 10.02 -3.64
CA ALA A 117 9.60 10.66 -2.44
C ALA A 117 10.73 9.85 -1.80
N LEU A 118 10.60 8.52 -1.74
CA LEU A 118 11.62 7.62 -1.22
C LEU A 118 12.88 7.60 -2.10
N LEU A 119 12.70 7.57 -3.44
CA LEU A 119 13.82 7.61 -4.39
C LEU A 119 14.54 8.96 -4.34
N ALA A 120 13.82 10.07 -4.28
CA ALA A 120 14.41 11.41 -4.14
C ALA A 120 15.24 11.53 -2.86
N ARG A 121 14.75 10.99 -1.74
CA ARG A 121 15.50 10.94 -0.48
C ARG A 121 16.79 10.12 -0.62
N GLY A 122 16.72 8.94 -1.25
CA GLY A 122 17.88 8.09 -1.50
C GLY A 122 18.95 8.80 -2.36
N ALA A 123 18.53 9.46 -3.43
CA ALA A 123 19.43 10.24 -4.29
C ALA A 123 20.12 11.38 -3.54
N LEU A 124 19.38 12.10 -2.67
CA LEU A 124 19.94 13.20 -1.87
C LEU A 124 20.95 12.70 -0.81
N THR A 125 20.76 11.50 -0.26
CA THR A 125 21.74 10.91 0.68
C THR A 125 23.02 10.48 -0.01
N LEU A 126 22.94 9.97 -1.24
CA LEU A 126 24.10 9.56 -2.03
C LEU A 126 24.89 10.76 -2.60
N ALA A 127 24.23 11.91 -2.81
CA ALA A 127 24.85 13.12 -3.35
C ALA A 127 25.55 13.99 -2.28
N ARG A 128 25.49 13.63 -1.01
CA ARG A 128 26.21 14.34 0.07
C ARG A 128 27.64 13.81 0.14
N PRO A 129 28.65 14.71 -0.02
CA PRO A 129 30.08 14.35 0.09
C PRO A 129 30.45 13.90 1.49
#